data_002e68024e715c95b50fe71484e80a81
#
_entry.id   002e68024e715c95b50fe71484e80a81
#
_cell.length_a   1.000
_cell.length_b   1.000
_cell.length_c   1.000
_cell.angle_alpha   90.00
_cell.angle_beta   90.00
_cell.angle_gamma   90.00
#
_symmetry.space_group_name_H-M   'P 1'
#
loop_
_entity.id
_entity.type
_entity.pdbx_description
1 polymer ?
#
loop_
_entity_poly.entity_id
_entity_poly.type
_entity_poly.pdbx_seq_one_letter_code
_entity_poly.pdbx_strand_id
1 'polypeptide(L)'
;NITYIQISTLGDGIDFGDMVGGLYQNPTGTASQTRLVMGTGEGSPANFNSLEYITISTLGNAADFGDTSVTASYRNAAGNAVRGLIGGGYAPSSNNTIEYITIATLGNAIDFGDLQNAVGGMTNVASRIRVVFAGGRTPSEINNMDYVQIPTTGNAVDFGDLLTTVSNAASVSNGHGGLG
;
A
#
# COMPACT_ATOMS: atom_id res chain seq x y z
N ASN A 1 -16.48 7.06 2.92
CA ASN A 1 -16.16 8.49 2.92
C ASN A 1 -14.63 8.67 2.95
N ILE A 2 -14.11 9.61 2.20
CA ILE A 2 -12.71 10.05 2.16
C ILE A 2 -12.66 11.43 2.83
N THR A 3 -11.82 11.58 3.82
CA THR A 3 -11.67 12.82 4.58
C THR A 3 -10.23 13.30 4.48
N TYR A 4 -10.02 14.59 4.36
CA TYR A 4 -8.67 15.17 4.39
C TYR A 4 -8.52 16.20 5.52
N ILE A 5 -7.29 16.42 5.92
CA ILE A 5 -6.89 17.51 6.83
C ILE A 5 -5.80 18.34 6.17
N GLN A 6 -5.68 19.58 6.58
CA GLN A 6 -4.58 20.44 6.17
C GLN A 6 -3.51 20.43 7.26
N ILE A 7 -2.37 19.79 7.01
CA ILE A 7 -1.34 19.56 8.05
C ILE A 7 -0.75 20.88 8.60
N SER A 8 -0.74 21.93 7.79
CA SER A 8 -0.17 23.23 8.17
C SER A 8 -1.08 24.11 9.04
N THR A 9 -2.34 23.72 9.23
CA THR A 9 -3.33 24.49 9.97
C THR A 9 -4.08 23.58 10.94
N LEU A 10 -4.55 24.14 12.06
CA LEU A 10 -5.49 23.45 12.95
C LEU A 10 -6.88 23.40 12.29
N GLY A 11 -7.65 22.35 12.55
CA GLY A 11 -9.02 22.21 12.06
C GLY A 11 -9.49 20.77 12.05
N ASP A 12 -10.78 20.60 11.83
CA ASP A 12 -11.42 19.31 11.70
C ASP A 12 -11.16 18.70 10.31
N GLY A 13 -11.39 17.39 10.19
CA GLY A 13 -11.39 16.69 8.90
C GLY A 13 -12.50 17.25 7.99
N ILE A 14 -12.17 17.45 6.74
CA ILE A 14 -13.06 17.99 5.71
C ILE A 14 -13.39 16.85 4.74
N ASP A 15 -14.64 16.79 4.32
CA ASP A 15 -15.09 15.82 3.34
C ASP A 15 -14.39 16.04 1.99
N PHE A 16 -13.82 14.95 1.46
CA PHE A 16 -13.21 14.94 0.13
C PHE A 16 -14.16 14.33 -0.90
N GLY A 17 -14.90 13.29 -0.52
CA GLY A 17 -15.77 12.48 -1.35
C GLY A 17 -15.85 11.04 -0.84
N ASP A 18 -16.36 10.16 -1.68
CA ASP A 18 -16.58 8.75 -1.32
C ASP A 18 -15.76 7.79 -2.19
N MET A 19 -15.48 6.63 -1.65
CA MET A 19 -14.98 5.48 -2.42
C MET A 19 -16.12 4.89 -3.27
N VAL A 20 -15.78 4.30 -4.40
CA VAL A 20 -16.75 3.65 -5.30
C VAL A 20 -17.22 2.32 -4.73
N GLY A 21 -16.29 1.56 -4.16
CA GLY A 21 -16.55 0.29 -3.50
C GLY A 21 -17.16 0.43 -2.11
N GLY A 22 -17.48 -0.69 -1.51
CA GLY A 22 -18.06 -0.75 -0.17
C GLY A 22 -17.06 -0.36 0.94
N LEU A 23 -17.41 -0.68 2.17
CA LEU A 23 -16.56 -0.45 3.34
C LEU A 23 -15.31 -1.34 3.27
N TYR A 24 -14.17 -0.73 3.07
CA TYR A 24 -12.87 -1.39 3.16
C TYR A 24 -12.36 -1.29 4.61
N GLN A 25 -12.00 -2.42 5.18
CA GLN A 25 -11.19 -2.47 6.38
C GLN A 25 -9.74 -2.70 5.98
N ASN A 26 -8.81 -2.01 6.64
CA ASN A 26 -7.38 -2.09 6.36
C ASN A 26 -7.02 -1.79 4.88
N PRO A 27 -7.56 -0.71 4.29
CA PRO A 27 -7.16 -0.32 2.95
C PRO A 27 -5.69 0.08 2.96
N THR A 28 -5.01 -0.19 1.85
CA THR A 28 -3.65 0.31 1.64
C THR A 28 -3.65 1.42 0.59
N GLY A 29 -2.61 2.22 0.56
CA GLY A 29 -2.53 3.29 -0.43
C GLY A 29 -1.11 3.78 -0.70
N THR A 30 -0.95 4.39 -1.86
CA THR A 30 0.28 5.02 -2.31
C THR A 30 -0.05 6.27 -3.11
N ALA A 31 0.83 7.26 -3.11
CA ALA A 31 0.51 8.55 -3.71
C ALA A 31 1.67 9.13 -4.51
N SER A 32 1.31 10.00 -5.43
CA SER A 32 2.17 11.01 -6.04
C SER A 32 1.75 12.40 -5.56
N GLN A 33 2.33 13.45 -6.11
CA GLN A 33 1.90 14.84 -5.83
C GLN A 33 0.48 15.15 -6.33
N THR A 34 -0.03 14.40 -7.30
CA THR A 34 -1.31 14.71 -7.97
C THR A 34 -2.38 13.66 -7.73
N ARG A 35 -2.01 12.46 -7.36
CA ARG A 35 -2.94 11.32 -7.26
C ARG A 35 -2.64 10.47 -6.04
N LEU A 36 -3.66 10.09 -5.31
CA LEU A 36 -3.64 9.00 -4.34
C LEU A 36 -4.33 7.80 -4.97
N VAL A 37 -3.69 6.64 -4.95
CA VAL A 37 -4.30 5.34 -5.29
C VAL A 37 -4.44 4.55 -4.00
N MET A 38 -5.60 4.02 -3.75
CA MET A 38 -5.95 3.27 -2.55
C MET A 38 -6.84 2.10 -2.92
N GLY A 39 -6.94 1.12 -2.06
CA GLY A 39 -7.83 -0.02 -2.29
C GLY A 39 -7.29 -1.29 -1.64
N THR A 40 -7.70 -2.41 -2.16
CA THR A 40 -7.57 -3.73 -1.53
C THR A 40 -8.04 -3.70 -0.07
N GLY A 41 -8.25 -4.80 0.54
CA GLY A 41 -8.64 -4.82 1.94
C GLY A 41 -9.73 -5.82 2.24
N GLU A 42 -10.12 -5.81 3.49
CA GLU A 42 -11.16 -6.69 4.00
C GLU A 42 -12.54 -6.11 3.71
N GLY A 43 -13.44 -6.95 3.23
CA GLY A 43 -14.83 -6.61 2.99
C GLY A 43 -15.76 -7.73 3.41
N SER A 44 -17.04 -7.51 3.33
CA SER A 44 -18.06 -8.52 3.59
C SER A 44 -18.99 -8.63 2.38
N PRO A 45 -19.15 -9.81 1.77
CA PRO A 45 -18.74 -11.14 2.28
C PRO A 45 -17.29 -11.57 1.92
N ALA A 46 -16.52 -10.78 1.19
CA ALA A 46 -15.19 -11.17 0.72
C ALA A 46 -14.23 -9.98 0.68
N ASN A 47 -12.93 -10.26 0.66
CA ASN A 47 -11.91 -9.27 0.43
C ASN A 47 -12.02 -8.66 -0.97
N PHE A 48 -11.45 -7.46 -1.15
CA PHE A 48 -11.42 -6.74 -2.42
C PHE A 48 -10.01 -6.72 -3.01
N ASN A 49 -9.94 -6.74 -4.33
CA ASN A 49 -8.72 -6.52 -5.10
C ASN A 49 -8.74 -5.20 -5.89
N SER A 50 -9.86 -4.48 -5.85
CA SER A 50 -10.01 -3.22 -6.57
C SER A 50 -9.11 -2.13 -6.01
N LEU A 51 -8.57 -1.33 -6.91
CA LEU A 51 -7.84 -0.10 -6.65
C LEU A 51 -8.68 1.07 -7.16
N GLU A 52 -8.76 2.10 -6.36
CA GLU A 52 -9.45 3.34 -6.69
C GLU A 52 -8.49 4.52 -6.56
N TYR A 53 -8.76 5.60 -7.24
CA TYR A 53 -7.92 6.79 -7.14
C TYR A 53 -8.73 8.07 -6.95
N ILE A 54 -8.08 9.04 -6.33
CA ILE A 54 -8.53 10.43 -6.31
C ILE A 54 -7.45 11.35 -6.91
N THR A 55 -7.89 12.45 -7.51
CA THR A 55 -7.03 13.56 -7.90
C THR A 55 -6.94 14.53 -6.73
N ILE A 56 -5.75 14.66 -6.12
CA ILE A 56 -5.58 15.37 -4.83
C ILE A 56 -6.03 16.83 -4.89
N SER A 57 -5.87 17.49 -6.03
CA SER A 57 -6.22 18.91 -6.20
C SER A 57 -7.72 19.17 -6.44
N THR A 58 -8.53 18.13 -6.58
CA THR A 58 -9.95 18.25 -6.98
C THR A 58 -10.81 17.40 -6.07
N LEU A 59 -11.68 18.03 -5.28
CA LEU A 59 -12.65 17.31 -4.46
C LEU A 59 -13.59 16.48 -5.33
N GLY A 60 -14.03 15.34 -4.80
CA GLY A 60 -14.95 14.44 -5.47
C GLY A 60 -14.71 12.98 -5.12
N ASN A 61 -15.62 12.14 -5.59
CA ASN A 61 -15.53 10.71 -5.33
C ASN A 61 -14.33 10.08 -6.03
N ALA A 62 -13.86 8.98 -5.47
CA ALA A 62 -12.86 8.14 -6.10
C ALA A 62 -13.39 7.57 -7.43
N ALA A 63 -12.49 7.24 -8.32
CA ALA A 63 -12.78 6.54 -9.57
C ALA A 63 -11.96 5.26 -9.64
N ASP A 64 -12.45 4.31 -10.44
CA ASP A 64 -11.76 3.04 -10.67
C ASP A 64 -10.38 3.26 -11.27
N PHE A 65 -9.37 2.59 -10.68
CA PHE A 65 -8.00 2.60 -11.18
C PHE A 65 -7.65 1.29 -11.91
N GLY A 66 -8.17 0.17 -11.44
CA GLY A 66 -7.89 -1.19 -11.86
C GLY A 66 -7.83 -2.15 -10.67
N ASP A 67 -7.28 -3.33 -10.87
CA ASP A 67 -7.27 -4.39 -9.86
C ASP A 67 -5.85 -4.91 -9.57
N THR A 68 -5.65 -5.43 -8.35
CA THR A 68 -4.54 -6.34 -8.07
C THR A 68 -4.90 -7.76 -8.49
N SER A 69 -3.91 -8.59 -8.82
CA SER A 69 -4.15 -10.00 -9.15
C SER A 69 -4.54 -10.82 -7.92
N VAL A 70 -4.11 -10.37 -6.74
CA VAL A 70 -4.36 -11.05 -5.46
C VAL A 70 -5.44 -10.33 -4.68
N THR A 71 -6.53 -11.05 -4.38
CA THR A 71 -7.59 -10.60 -3.49
C THR A 71 -7.20 -10.90 -2.04
N ALA A 72 -6.68 -9.94 -1.31
CA ALA A 72 -6.21 -10.14 0.06
C ALA A 72 -6.42 -8.91 0.94
N SER A 73 -6.62 -9.16 2.23
CA SER A 73 -6.59 -8.14 3.29
C SER A 73 -5.18 -7.98 3.86
N TYR A 74 -4.96 -6.96 4.67
CA TYR A 74 -3.68 -6.69 5.35
C TYR A 74 -2.48 -6.58 4.40
N ARG A 75 -2.73 -6.13 3.18
CA ARG A 75 -1.68 -5.75 2.22
C ARG A 75 -1.11 -4.38 2.60
N ASN A 76 0.14 -4.14 2.24
CA ASN A 76 0.77 -2.85 2.46
C ASN A 76 1.29 -2.25 1.16
N ALA A 77 1.11 -0.94 1.01
CA ALA A 77 1.59 -0.22 -0.16
C ALA A 77 2.55 0.90 0.21
N ALA A 78 3.62 1.03 -0.55
CA ALA A 78 4.54 2.16 -0.52
C ALA A 78 5.15 2.34 -1.91
N GLY A 79 5.79 3.47 -2.15
CA GLY A 79 6.39 3.71 -3.45
C GLY A 79 7.06 5.07 -3.56
N ASN A 80 7.25 5.48 -4.80
CA ASN A 80 7.72 6.82 -5.13
C ASN A 80 6.68 7.57 -6.00
N ALA A 81 7.00 8.74 -6.51
CA ALA A 81 6.09 9.55 -7.33
C ALA A 81 5.58 8.85 -8.61
N VAL A 82 6.21 7.77 -9.04
CA VAL A 82 5.93 7.09 -10.32
C VAL A 82 5.28 5.73 -10.10
N ARG A 83 5.85 4.91 -9.21
CA ARG A 83 5.42 3.55 -8.92
C ARG A 83 4.94 3.39 -7.50
N GLY A 84 3.78 2.78 -7.33
CA GLY A 84 3.31 2.21 -6.08
C GLY A 84 3.52 0.70 -6.09
N LEU A 85 4.07 0.16 -5.02
CA LEU A 85 4.25 -1.28 -4.80
C LEU A 85 3.28 -1.72 -3.71
N ILE A 86 2.63 -2.86 -3.93
CA ILE A 86 1.63 -3.44 -3.02
C ILE A 86 2.09 -4.85 -2.70
N GLY A 87 2.40 -5.13 -1.44
CA GLY A 87 3.00 -6.41 -1.06
C GLY A 87 2.23 -7.20 -0.02
N GLY A 88 2.43 -8.53 -0.05
CA GLY A 88 1.93 -9.46 0.94
C GLY A 88 0.41 -9.53 1.06
N GLY A 89 -0.07 -9.82 2.26
CA GLY A 89 -1.49 -9.89 2.60
C GLY A 89 -1.94 -11.28 3.05
N TYR A 90 -3.23 -11.37 3.36
CA TYR A 90 -3.86 -12.58 3.88
C TYR A 90 -5.18 -12.87 3.17
N ALA A 91 -5.30 -14.04 2.53
CA ALA A 91 -6.57 -14.59 2.00
C ALA A 91 -6.41 -15.96 1.31
N PRO A 92 -6.94 -17.03 1.79
CA PRO A 92 -7.19 -17.39 3.18
C PRO A 92 -5.90 -17.74 3.95
N SER A 93 -4.77 -17.63 3.32
CA SER A 93 -3.42 -17.78 3.88
C SER A 93 -2.58 -16.56 3.57
N SER A 94 -1.47 -16.40 4.27
CA SER A 94 -0.50 -15.34 3.97
C SER A 94 0.05 -15.49 2.56
N ASN A 95 0.36 -14.35 1.93
CA ASN A 95 0.81 -14.23 0.56
C ASN A 95 2.16 -13.48 0.52
N ASN A 96 3.03 -13.79 -0.44
CA ASN A 96 4.33 -13.14 -0.60
C ASN A 96 4.43 -12.26 -1.86
N THR A 97 3.40 -12.23 -2.69
CA THR A 97 3.45 -11.49 -3.96
C THR A 97 3.61 -9.99 -3.73
N ILE A 98 4.52 -9.39 -4.47
CA ILE A 98 4.64 -7.93 -4.62
C ILE A 98 4.14 -7.58 -6.03
N GLU A 99 3.23 -6.65 -6.11
CA GLU A 99 2.72 -6.09 -7.37
C GLU A 99 3.03 -4.60 -7.43
N TYR A 100 3.08 -4.03 -8.63
CA TYR A 100 3.24 -2.60 -8.78
C TYR A 100 2.22 -1.99 -9.73
N ILE A 101 1.96 -0.71 -9.52
CA ILE A 101 1.19 0.16 -10.40
C ILE A 101 2.05 1.34 -10.85
N THR A 102 1.75 1.88 -12.03
CA THR A 102 2.25 3.19 -12.46
C THR A 102 1.20 4.23 -12.11
N ILE A 103 1.44 5.08 -11.11
CA ILE A 103 0.43 5.96 -10.50
C ILE A 103 -0.26 6.88 -11.53
N ALA A 104 0.46 7.30 -12.56
CA ALA A 104 -0.06 8.23 -13.57
C ALA A 104 -1.01 7.58 -14.60
N THR A 105 -0.98 6.26 -14.76
CA THR A 105 -1.77 5.53 -15.78
C THR A 105 -2.70 4.52 -15.15
N LEU A 106 -3.95 4.51 -15.60
CA LEU A 106 -4.93 3.51 -15.15
C LEU A 106 -4.56 2.12 -15.67
N GLY A 107 -4.94 1.11 -14.91
CA GLY A 107 -4.77 -0.29 -15.27
C GLY A 107 -4.47 -1.18 -14.07
N ASN A 108 -4.54 -2.47 -14.29
CA ASN A 108 -4.29 -3.47 -13.26
C ASN A 108 -2.82 -3.45 -12.80
N ALA A 109 -2.63 -3.85 -11.57
CA ALA A 109 -1.30 -4.07 -11.03
C ALA A 109 -0.57 -5.20 -11.79
N ILE A 110 0.73 -5.07 -11.89
CA ILE A 110 1.60 -5.98 -12.61
C ILE A 110 2.53 -6.65 -11.58
N ASP A 111 2.83 -7.91 -11.79
CA ASP A 111 3.78 -8.64 -10.96
C ASP A 111 5.14 -7.92 -10.90
N PHE A 112 5.62 -7.75 -9.68
CA PHE A 112 6.93 -7.17 -9.41
C PHE A 112 7.94 -8.23 -8.99
N GLY A 113 7.51 -9.22 -8.24
CA GLY A 113 8.28 -10.28 -7.62
C GLY A 113 7.70 -10.66 -6.26
N ASP A 114 8.49 -11.30 -5.41
CA ASP A 114 8.04 -11.87 -4.13
C ASP A 114 8.83 -11.35 -2.94
N LEU A 115 8.16 -11.24 -1.79
CA LEU A 115 8.78 -11.16 -0.47
C LEU A 115 9.46 -12.49 -0.13
N GLN A 116 10.42 -12.49 0.77
CA GLN A 116 11.05 -13.73 1.25
C GLN A 116 10.08 -14.63 2.02
N ASN A 117 9.13 -14.02 2.72
CA ASN A 117 8.11 -14.73 3.50
C ASN A 117 6.71 -14.35 3.03
N ALA A 118 5.80 -15.33 3.04
CA ALA A 118 4.38 -15.06 2.88
C ALA A 118 3.84 -14.42 4.16
N VAL A 119 3.44 -13.15 4.11
CA VAL A 119 3.17 -12.35 5.31
C VAL A 119 2.11 -11.28 5.06
N GLY A 120 1.27 -11.03 6.06
CA GLY A 120 0.32 -9.93 6.07
C GLY A 120 0.50 -9.01 7.28
N GLY A 121 -0.05 -7.79 7.22
CA GLY A 121 0.04 -6.85 8.33
C GLY A 121 1.45 -6.32 8.60
N MET A 122 2.27 -6.22 7.56
CA MET A 122 3.58 -5.57 7.62
C MET A 122 3.44 -4.06 7.85
N THR A 123 4.54 -3.40 8.13
CA THR A 123 4.70 -1.98 7.89
C THR A 123 5.66 -1.74 6.73
N ASN A 124 5.70 -0.54 6.16
CA ASN A 124 6.62 -0.24 5.08
C ASN A 124 7.10 1.21 5.11
N VAL A 125 8.28 1.41 4.57
CA VAL A 125 8.84 2.74 4.33
C VAL A 125 9.45 2.78 2.94
N ALA A 126 9.47 3.96 2.33
CA ALA A 126 10.02 4.13 1.00
C ALA A 126 10.97 5.31 0.90
N SER A 127 11.93 5.18 0.01
CA SER A 127 12.70 6.27 -0.55
C SER A 127 12.34 6.42 -2.03
N ARG A 128 13.02 7.30 -2.74
CA ARG A 128 12.81 7.46 -4.20
C ARG A 128 13.12 6.20 -5.00
N ILE A 129 13.97 5.32 -4.49
CA ILE A 129 14.50 4.16 -5.22
C ILE A 129 14.25 2.81 -4.53
N ARG A 130 13.81 2.79 -3.28
CA ARG A 130 13.68 1.56 -2.49
C ARG A 130 12.43 1.57 -1.64
N VAL A 131 11.78 0.41 -1.52
CA VAL A 131 10.77 0.12 -0.49
C VAL A 131 11.36 -0.92 0.45
N VAL A 132 11.17 -0.73 1.74
CA VAL A 132 11.45 -1.72 2.80
C VAL A 132 10.12 -2.14 3.40
N PHE A 133 9.85 -3.43 3.42
CA PHE A 133 8.72 -4.06 4.13
C PHE A 133 9.25 -4.65 5.42
N ALA A 134 8.57 -4.46 6.53
CA ALA A 134 9.09 -4.85 7.84
C ALA A 134 8.02 -5.48 8.74
N GLY A 135 8.40 -6.51 9.48
CA GLY A 135 7.54 -7.23 10.40
C GLY A 135 6.40 -7.97 9.69
N GLY A 136 5.25 -8.01 10.33
CA GLY A 136 4.06 -8.71 9.85
C GLY A 136 3.86 -10.05 10.55
N ARG A 137 2.94 -10.86 10.01
CA ARG A 137 2.50 -12.09 10.63
C ARG A 137 2.39 -13.25 9.64
N THR A 138 2.96 -14.44 10.02
CA THR A 138 2.91 -15.68 9.23
C THR A 138 3.37 -16.92 10.05
N PRO A 139 2.56 -17.75 10.60
CA PRO A 139 1.33 -17.48 11.34
C PRO A 139 1.58 -16.67 12.61
N SER A 140 2.85 -16.57 13.05
CA SER A 140 3.30 -15.74 14.17
C SER A 140 3.88 -14.44 13.68
N GLU A 141 3.97 -13.45 14.55
CA GLU A 141 4.66 -12.20 14.24
C GLU A 141 6.15 -12.44 13.98
N ILE A 142 6.70 -11.71 13.03
CA ILE A 142 8.11 -11.77 12.63
C ILE A 142 8.77 -10.41 12.78
N ASN A 143 10.10 -10.39 12.78
CA ASN A 143 10.91 -9.17 12.82
C ASN A 143 11.65 -8.90 11.51
N ASN A 144 11.48 -9.74 10.50
CA ASN A 144 12.14 -9.64 9.19
C ASN A 144 11.92 -8.28 8.55
N MET A 145 12.94 -7.75 7.91
CA MET A 145 12.84 -6.63 7.00
C MET A 145 13.34 -7.03 5.61
N ASP A 146 12.49 -6.86 4.61
CA ASP A 146 12.80 -7.13 3.22
C ASP A 146 12.80 -5.84 2.41
N TYR A 147 13.67 -5.71 1.40
CA TYR A 147 13.64 -4.56 0.51
C TYR A 147 13.62 -4.92 -0.97
N VAL A 148 13.09 -4.01 -1.76
CA VAL A 148 13.12 -4.04 -3.21
C VAL A 148 13.59 -2.71 -3.78
N GLN A 149 14.17 -2.75 -4.99
CA GLN A 149 14.52 -1.56 -5.76
C GLN A 149 13.34 -1.18 -6.66
N ILE A 150 12.71 -0.03 -6.46
CA ILE A 150 11.50 0.40 -7.18
C ILE A 150 11.68 0.41 -8.72
N PRO A 151 12.83 0.83 -9.30
CA PRO A 151 12.98 0.91 -10.74
C PRO A 151 13.03 -0.44 -11.47
N THR A 152 13.42 -1.51 -10.78
CA THR A 152 13.64 -2.84 -11.40
C THR A 152 12.80 -3.90 -10.69
N THR A 153 12.03 -4.67 -11.47
CA THR A 153 11.29 -5.81 -10.94
C THR A 153 12.22 -6.92 -10.46
N GLY A 154 11.78 -7.68 -9.48
CA GLY A 154 12.51 -8.79 -8.90
C GLY A 154 12.12 -9.05 -7.44
N ASN A 155 12.54 -10.19 -6.94
CA ASN A 155 12.23 -10.59 -5.57
C ASN A 155 12.93 -9.70 -4.54
N ALA A 156 12.30 -9.61 -3.38
CA ALA A 156 12.86 -8.89 -2.25
C ALA A 156 14.12 -9.56 -1.70
N VAL A 157 15.00 -8.74 -1.19
CA VAL A 157 16.25 -9.15 -0.57
C VAL A 157 16.23 -8.76 0.90
N ASP A 158 16.85 -9.57 1.73
CA ASP A 158 17.00 -9.29 3.16
C ASP A 158 17.62 -7.91 3.40
N PHE A 159 16.97 -7.13 4.25
CA PHE A 159 17.46 -5.83 4.72
C PHE A 159 18.04 -5.91 6.13
N GLY A 160 17.61 -6.90 6.91
CA GLY A 160 17.94 -7.10 8.31
C GLY A 160 16.69 -7.33 9.17
N ASP A 161 16.80 -7.13 10.47
CA ASP A 161 15.73 -7.43 11.42
C ASP A 161 15.35 -6.23 12.29
N LEU A 162 14.07 -6.15 12.64
CA LEU A 162 13.60 -5.32 13.74
C LEU A 162 14.08 -5.89 15.09
N LEU A 163 14.18 -5.06 16.10
CA LEU A 163 14.58 -5.49 17.45
C LEU A 163 13.57 -6.46 18.08
N THR A 164 12.30 -6.37 17.71
CA THR A 164 11.22 -7.22 18.20
C THR A 164 10.28 -7.58 17.05
N THR A 165 9.60 -8.73 17.19
CA THR A 165 8.52 -9.08 16.28
C THR A 165 7.36 -8.11 16.42
N VAL A 166 6.74 -7.74 15.29
CA VAL A 166 5.62 -6.79 15.27
C VAL A 166 4.72 -7.00 14.06
N SER A 167 3.43 -6.82 14.24
CA SER A 167 2.46 -6.74 13.16
C SER A 167 1.58 -5.50 13.30
N ASN A 168 0.98 -5.07 12.20
CA ASN A 168 0.07 -3.91 12.14
C ASN A 168 0.66 -2.62 12.73
N ALA A 169 1.96 -2.42 12.59
CA ALA A 169 2.65 -1.22 13.00
C ALA A 169 2.45 -0.09 11.98
N ALA A 170 2.49 1.14 12.45
CA ALA A 170 2.52 2.31 11.58
C ALA A 170 3.95 2.72 11.25
N SER A 171 4.14 3.27 10.07
CA SER A 171 5.43 3.79 9.62
C SER A 171 5.26 5.06 8.80
N VAL A 172 6.29 5.85 8.76
CA VAL A 172 6.36 7.06 7.95
C VAL A 172 7.71 7.15 7.26
N SER A 173 7.73 7.79 6.10
CA SER A 173 8.97 8.12 5.40
C SER A 173 8.89 9.51 4.80
N ASN A 174 10.01 10.13 4.59
CA ASN A 174 10.11 11.43 3.91
C ASN A 174 10.40 11.31 2.41
N GLY A 175 10.52 10.09 1.90
CA GLY A 175 10.87 9.80 0.51
C GLY A 175 9.68 9.42 -0.36
N HIS A 176 8.47 9.45 0.20
CA HIS A 176 7.27 9.20 -0.58
C HIS A 176 7.13 10.25 -1.68
N GLY A 177 6.81 9.84 -2.85
CA GLY A 177 6.60 10.53 -4.11
C GLY A 177 6.27 12.00 -4.16
N GLY A 178 6.19 12.67 -3.06
CA GLY A 178 5.70 14.01 -3.02
C GLY A 178 6.74 15.10 -2.90
N LEU A 179 7.71 14.90 -2.10
CA LEU A 179 8.59 15.98 -1.68
C LEU A 179 10.03 15.49 -1.65
N GLY A 180 10.77 15.87 -2.60
CA GLY A 180 12.19 15.62 -2.63
C GLY A 180 12.90 16.71 -3.35
#